data_da97495f04f366c493b5d81e5f1afced
#
_entry.id   da97495f04f366c493b5d81e5f1afced
#
_cell.length_a   1.000
_cell.length_b   1.000
_cell.length_c   1.000
_cell.angle_alpha   90.00
_cell.angle_beta   90.00
_cell.angle_gamma   90.00
#
_symmetry.space_group_name_H-M   'P 1'
#
loop_
_entity.id
_entity.type
_entity.pdbx_description
1 polymer ?
#
loop_
_entity_poly.entity_id
_entity_poly.type
_entity_poly.pdbx_seq_one_letter_code
_entity_poly.pdbx_strand_id
1 'polypeptide(L)'
;MIQGTQIGQHIDKHGDGIKDVSFSVDNAEKAWEETTSRGAESISKPMLIEDDKGEAIIATIKTYGDTTHTFVQRNNFNGNFLPGFEDIKLKNSANGAGLVHIDHVVGNQPDGVMQPVCDFYEKVFGWHRFWSVDDKDVSTKYSALRSIVMANDNEQIKMPINEPAKGLRKSQ
;
A
#
# COMPACT_ATOMS: atom_id res chain seq x y z
N MET A 1 -20.84 -14.00 3.68
CA MET A 1 -20.67 -13.95 2.20
C MET A 1 -20.18 -12.57 1.83
N ILE A 2 -19.03 -12.48 1.14
CA ILE A 2 -18.39 -11.20 0.72
C ILE A 2 -18.94 -10.72 -0.65
N GLN A 3 -19.76 -11.56 -1.32
CA GLN A 3 -20.39 -11.21 -2.61
C GLN A 3 -21.25 -9.94 -2.47
N GLY A 4 -21.05 -8.98 -3.38
CA GLY A 4 -21.76 -7.69 -3.36
C GLY A 4 -21.13 -6.58 -2.51
N THR A 5 -20.10 -6.88 -1.70
CA THR A 5 -19.31 -5.88 -0.99
C THR A 5 -18.20 -5.31 -1.87
N GLN A 6 -17.63 -4.16 -1.50
CA GLN A 6 -16.46 -3.59 -2.21
C GLN A 6 -15.28 -4.57 -2.25
N ILE A 7 -15.05 -5.31 -1.16
CA ILE A 7 -14.01 -6.36 -1.09
C ILE A 7 -14.33 -7.48 -2.08
N GLY A 8 -15.58 -7.97 -2.11
CA GLY A 8 -16.01 -9.00 -3.04
C GLY A 8 -15.82 -8.58 -4.50
N GLN A 9 -16.23 -7.37 -4.85
CA GLN A 9 -16.04 -6.82 -6.20
C GLN A 9 -14.56 -6.71 -6.59
N HIS A 10 -13.68 -6.34 -5.64
CA HIS A 10 -12.25 -6.28 -5.88
C HIS A 10 -11.66 -7.67 -6.14
N ILE A 11 -12.05 -8.66 -5.33
CA ILE A 11 -11.61 -10.06 -5.49
C ILE A 11 -12.12 -10.63 -6.83
N ASP A 12 -13.37 -10.38 -7.20
CA ASP A 12 -13.94 -10.83 -8.47
C ASP A 12 -13.19 -10.25 -9.68
N LYS A 13 -12.71 -9.01 -9.58
CA LYS A 13 -11.99 -8.31 -10.65
C LYS A 13 -10.51 -8.65 -10.72
N HIS A 14 -9.83 -8.77 -9.58
CA HIS A 14 -8.38 -8.84 -9.48
C HIS A 14 -7.85 -10.18 -8.94
N GLY A 15 -8.72 -11.03 -8.41
CA GLY A 15 -8.31 -12.20 -7.63
C GLY A 15 -7.76 -11.82 -6.26
N ASP A 16 -7.01 -12.72 -5.66
CA ASP A 16 -6.33 -12.45 -4.38
C ASP A 16 -5.21 -11.41 -4.61
N GLY A 17 -5.31 -10.31 -3.88
CA GLY A 17 -4.36 -9.20 -4.03
C GLY A 17 -4.53 -8.13 -2.97
N ILE A 18 -3.57 -7.20 -2.93
CA ILE A 18 -3.59 -6.06 -2.01
C ILE A 18 -4.46 -4.96 -2.58
N LYS A 19 -5.52 -4.60 -1.86
CA LYS A 19 -6.41 -3.48 -2.17
C LYS A 19 -5.91 -2.16 -1.60
N ASP A 20 -5.39 -2.21 -0.37
CA ASP A 20 -4.96 -1.04 0.39
C ASP A 20 -3.63 -1.31 1.09
N VAL A 21 -2.75 -0.33 1.07
CA VAL A 21 -1.57 -0.28 1.94
C VAL A 21 -1.76 0.88 2.89
N SER A 22 -1.99 0.56 4.16
CA SER A 22 -2.23 1.55 5.20
C SER A 22 -0.92 1.97 5.88
N PHE A 23 -0.82 3.25 6.23
CA PHE A 23 0.31 3.83 6.96
C PHE A 23 -0.13 4.31 8.34
N SER A 24 0.57 3.90 9.39
CA SER A 24 0.43 4.52 10.70
C SER A 24 1.02 5.92 10.66
N VAL A 25 0.24 6.91 11.09
CA VAL A 25 0.62 8.33 11.09
C VAL A 25 0.27 8.97 12.44
N ASP A 26 1.01 10.02 12.79
CA ASP A 26 0.74 10.79 14.02
C ASP A 26 -0.54 11.62 13.91
N ASN A 27 -0.87 12.08 12.69
CA ASN A 27 -2.06 12.89 12.41
C ASN A 27 -2.61 12.55 11.02
N ALA A 28 -3.76 11.86 10.98
CA ALA A 28 -4.40 11.40 9.74
C ALA A 28 -5.02 12.55 8.94
N GLU A 29 -5.54 13.58 9.62
CA GLU A 29 -6.11 14.77 8.97
C GLU A 29 -5.03 15.54 8.23
N LYS A 30 -3.92 15.84 8.91
CA LYS A 30 -2.77 16.53 8.31
C LYS A 30 -2.20 15.75 7.13
N ALA A 31 -2.02 14.43 7.26
CA ALA A 31 -1.51 13.59 6.17
C ALA A 31 -2.44 13.60 4.96
N TRP A 32 -3.76 13.56 5.19
CA TRP A 32 -4.77 13.65 4.14
C TRP A 32 -4.78 15.04 3.48
N GLU A 33 -4.73 16.12 4.25
CA GLU A 33 -4.70 17.50 3.73
C GLU A 33 -3.46 17.75 2.88
N GLU A 34 -2.29 17.36 3.37
CA GLU A 34 -1.03 17.53 2.64
C GLU A 34 -1.03 16.75 1.32
N THR A 35 -1.44 15.48 1.34
CA THR A 35 -1.45 14.66 0.13
C THR A 35 -2.49 15.12 -0.89
N THR A 36 -3.68 15.50 -0.45
CA THR A 36 -4.74 16.01 -1.34
C THR A 36 -4.41 17.40 -1.90
N SER A 37 -3.79 18.28 -1.12
CA SER A 37 -3.32 19.59 -1.60
C SER A 37 -2.24 19.45 -2.68
N ARG A 38 -1.46 18.37 -2.65
CA ARG A 38 -0.45 18.04 -3.67
C ARG A 38 -1.02 17.26 -4.85
N GLY A 39 -2.33 16.97 -4.86
CA GLY A 39 -3.05 16.42 -5.99
C GLY A 39 -3.50 14.96 -5.86
N ALA A 40 -3.45 14.34 -4.67
CA ALA A 40 -4.08 13.05 -4.47
C ALA A 40 -5.61 13.15 -4.51
N GLU A 41 -6.26 12.18 -5.14
CA GLU A 41 -7.71 12.05 -5.14
C GLU A 41 -8.18 11.48 -3.80
N SER A 42 -9.07 12.19 -3.10
CA SER A 42 -9.66 11.70 -1.84
C SER A 42 -10.71 10.63 -2.10
N ILE A 43 -10.56 9.46 -1.47
CA ILE A 43 -11.59 8.41 -1.42
C ILE A 43 -12.46 8.60 -0.18
N SER A 44 -11.85 8.81 0.99
CA SER A 44 -12.57 9.22 2.19
C SER A 44 -11.81 10.30 2.95
N LYS A 45 -12.57 11.31 3.43
CA LYS A 45 -12.05 12.32 4.34
C LYS A 45 -11.73 11.71 5.70
N PRO A 46 -10.93 12.39 6.54
CA PRO A 46 -10.68 11.96 7.91
C PRO A 46 -12.00 11.65 8.64
N MET A 47 -12.07 10.48 9.23
CA MET A 47 -13.24 9.95 9.93
C MET A 47 -12.82 9.30 11.23
N LEU A 48 -13.50 9.66 12.32
CA LEU A 48 -13.36 9.00 13.61
C LEU A 48 -14.09 7.66 13.57
N ILE A 49 -13.40 6.62 14.04
CA ILE A 49 -13.98 5.31 14.34
C ILE A 49 -13.64 4.96 15.79
N GLU A 50 -14.57 4.35 16.53
CA GLU A 50 -14.44 4.10 17.96
C GLU A 50 -15.08 2.77 18.39
N ASP A 51 -14.58 2.19 19.46
CA ASP A 51 -15.19 1.09 20.21
C ASP A 51 -14.82 1.19 21.71
N ASP A 52 -15.05 0.13 22.49
CA ASP A 52 -14.74 0.07 23.91
C ASP A 52 -13.23 0.11 24.23
N LYS A 53 -12.36 -0.09 23.23
CA LYS A 53 -10.89 -0.04 23.36
C LYS A 53 -10.30 1.32 23.03
N GLY A 54 -11.12 2.26 22.56
CA GLY A 54 -10.73 3.64 22.22
C GLY A 54 -11.10 4.05 20.81
N GLU A 55 -10.36 5.03 20.27
CA GLU A 55 -10.67 5.69 19.01
C GLU A 55 -9.49 5.68 18.05
N ALA A 56 -9.79 5.68 16.76
CA ALA A 56 -8.82 5.89 15.69
C ALA A 56 -9.39 6.85 14.64
N ILE A 57 -8.52 7.58 13.96
CA ILE A 57 -8.89 8.42 12.81
C ILE A 57 -8.31 7.80 11.55
N ILE A 58 -9.14 7.61 10.54
CA ILE A 58 -8.74 7.07 9.25
C ILE A 58 -9.10 8.01 8.11
N ALA A 59 -8.24 8.09 7.08
CA ALA A 59 -8.51 8.81 5.86
C ALA A 59 -7.89 8.07 4.68
N THR A 60 -8.55 8.05 3.52
CA THR A 60 -8.11 7.23 2.38
C THR A 60 -7.96 8.07 1.12
N ILE A 61 -6.86 7.87 0.42
CA ILE A 61 -6.59 8.45 -0.90
C ILE A 61 -6.42 7.35 -1.95
N LYS A 62 -6.69 7.69 -3.19
CA LYS A 62 -6.40 6.86 -4.35
C LYS A 62 -4.92 6.95 -4.71
N THR A 63 -4.37 5.86 -5.22
CA THR A 63 -3.00 5.82 -5.75
C THR A 63 -3.02 5.49 -7.25
N TYR A 64 -2.74 4.27 -7.62
CA TYR A 64 -2.79 3.77 -8.99
C TYR A 64 -3.83 2.66 -9.14
N GLY A 65 -4.42 2.52 -10.32
CA GLY A 65 -5.44 1.51 -10.59
C GLY A 65 -6.60 1.59 -9.58
N ASP A 66 -6.91 0.46 -8.96
CA ASP A 66 -7.93 0.34 -7.91
C ASP A 66 -7.31 0.25 -6.50
N THR A 67 -6.01 0.53 -6.37
CA THR A 67 -5.27 0.52 -5.09
C THR A 67 -5.41 1.84 -4.37
N THR A 68 -5.45 1.77 -3.05
CA THR A 68 -5.59 2.93 -2.16
C THR A 68 -4.50 2.95 -1.09
N HIS A 69 -4.32 4.12 -0.47
CA HIS A 69 -3.58 4.26 0.77
C HIS A 69 -4.49 4.84 1.84
N THR A 70 -4.46 4.22 3.02
CA THR A 70 -5.20 4.70 4.19
C THR A 70 -4.22 5.19 5.25
N PHE A 71 -4.40 6.42 5.69
CA PHE A 71 -3.73 6.99 6.85
C PHE A 71 -4.46 6.57 8.11
N VAL A 72 -3.76 6.00 9.08
CA VAL A 72 -4.33 5.45 10.31
C VAL A 72 -3.65 6.09 11.51
N GLN A 73 -4.39 6.91 12.24
CA GLN A 73 -3.98 7.49 13.51
C GLN A 73 -4.65 6.71 14.64
N ARG A 74 -3.84 6.07 15.51
CA ARG A 74 -4.30 5.21 16.60
C ARG A 74 -3.77 5.63 17.98
N ASN A 75 -3.57 6.92 18.20
CA ASN A 75 -2.91 7.42 19.42
C ASN A 75 -3.72 7.11 20.69
N ASN A 76 -5.05 6.98 20.57
CA ASN A 76 -5.97 6.74 21.67
C ASN A 76 -6.66 5.37 21.57
N PHE A 77 -6.07 4.41 20.86
CA PHE A 77 -6.64 3.07 20.67
C PHE A 77 -5.74 1.99 21.27
N ASN A 78 -6.30 1.16 22.16
CA ASN A 78 -5.61 0.08 22.88
C ASN A 78 -5.88 -1.32 22.33
N GLY A 79 -6.63 -1.43 21.23
CA GLY A 79 -6.87 -2.70 20.53
C GLY A 79 -5.73 -3.09 19.60
N ASN A 80 -5.74 -4.34 19.12
CA ASN A 80 -4.65 -4.88 18.30
C ASN A 80 -4.62 -4.36 16.87
N PHE A 81 -5.76 -3.98 16.30
CA PHE A 81 -5.84 -3.55 14.90
C PHE A 81 -6.60 -2.22 14.75
N LEU A 82 -7.92 -2.26 14.60
CA LEU A 82 -8.79 -1.08 14.47
C LEU A 82 -10.06 -1.28 15.30
N PRO A 83 -10.76 -0.19 15.69
CA PRO A 83 -12.09 -0.28 16.29
C PRO A 83 -13.04 -1.17 15.48
N GLY A 84 -13.81 -2.00 16.18
CA GLY A 84 -14.73 -2.97 15.58
C GLY A 84 -14.10 -4.33 15.21
N PHE A 85 -12.79 -4.52 15.41
CA PHE A 85 -12.13 -5.80 15.23
C PHE A 85 -11.96 -6.56 16.53
N GLU A 86 -12.29 -7.85 16.52
CA GLU A 86 -12.11 -8.76 17.65
C GLU A 86 -10.77 -9.46 17.62
N ASP A 87 -10.21 -9.68 18.81
CA ASP A 87 -8.98 -10.44 18.96
C ASP A 87 -9.24 -11.95 18.78
N ILE A 88 -8.54 -12.57 17.85
CA ILE A 88 -8.61 -14.01 17.65
C ILE A 88 -7.48 -14.68 18.44
N LYS A 89 -7.85 -15.55 19.39
CA LYS A 89 -6.90 -16.46 20.03
C LYS A 89 -6.58 -17.60 19.07
N LEU A 90 -5.44 -17.52 18.40
CA LEU A 90 -4.94 -18.61 17.57
C LEU A 90 -4.60 -19.81 18.50
N LYS A 91 -5.26 -20.95 18.29
CA LYS A 91 -5.07 -22.17 19.08
C LYS A 91 -3.67 -22.80 18.94
N ASN A 92 -2.94 -22.48 17.89
CA ASN A 92 -1.58 -22.93 17.66
C ASN A 92 -0.80 -21.78 17.03
N SER A 93 -0.19 -20.90 17.82
CA SER A 93 1.01 -20.24 17.35
C SER A 93 2.09 -21.33 17.33
N ALA A 94 2.23 -22.04 16.22
CA ALA A 94 3.50 -22.71 15.93
C ALA A 94 4.59 -21.70 16.24
N ASN A 95 5.65 -22.11 16.95
CA ASN A 95 6.81 -21.29 17.25
C ASN A 95 7.08 -20.41 16.05
N GLY A 96 6.80 -19.10 16.17
CA GLY A 96 6.72 -18.22 15.03
C GLY A 96 7.98 -18.34 14.17
N ALA A 97 7.86 -18.29 12.87
CA ALA A 97 8.99 -18.34 11.93
C ALA A 97 10.00 -17.19 12.13
N GLY A 98 9.83 -16.39 13.18
CA GLY A 98 10.68 -15.23 13.49
C GLY A 98 10.40 -14.02 12.60
N LEU A 99 9.23 -13.95 11.97
CA LEU A 99 8.83 -12.79 11.16
C LEU A 99 8.65 -11.57 12.07
N VAL A 100 9.21 -10.43 11.66
CA VAL A 100 9.22 -9.20 12.45
C VAL A 100 8.29 -8.13 11.85
N HIS A 101 8.40 -7.89 10.55
CA HIS A 101 7.61 -6.86 9.83
C HIS A 101 7.52 -7.18 8.34
N ILE A 102 6.61 -6.49 7.65
CA ILE A 102 6.56 -6.45 6.19
C ILE A 102 7.56 -5.39 5.72
N ASP A 103 8.58 -5.79 4.97
CA ASP A 103 9.62 -4.88 4.50
C ASP A 103 9.10 -3.97 3.38
N HIS A 104 8.41 -4.53 2.38
CA HIS A 104 7.85 -3.75 1.27
C HIS A 104 6.65 -4.43 0.62
N VAL A 105 5.90 -3.63 -0.14
CA VAL A 105 4.79 -4.06 -0.99
C VAL A 105 5.03 -3.53 -2.39
N VAL A 106 4.94 -4.40 -3.41
CA VAL A 106 5.25 -4.08 -4.79
C VAL A 106 4.00 -3.70 -5.58
N GLY A 107 4.06 -2.59 -6.33
CA GLY A 107 3.04 -2.19 -7.29
C GLY A 107 3.45 -2.53 -8.72
N ASN A 108 2.84 -3.56 -9.33
CA ASN A 108 3.06 -3.88 -10.73
C ASN A 108 2.20 -2.98 -11.62
N GLN A 109 2.82 -2.34 -12.60
CA GLN A 109 2.20 -1.38 -13.50
C GLN A 109 2.20 -1.89 -14.96
N PRO A 110 1.28 -1.42 -15.80
CA PRO A 110 1.40 -1.59 -17.25
C PRO A 110 2.68 -0.96 -17.79
N ASP A 111 3.11 -1.39 -18.98
CA ASP A 111 4.27 -0.81 -19.67
C ASP A 111 4.10 0.70 -19.88
N GLY A 112 5.14 1.47 -19.53
CA GLY A 112 5.16 2.93 -19.62
C GLY A 112 4.42 3.67 -18.48
N VAL A 113 3.91 2.96 -17.45
CA VAL A 113 3.15 3.57 -16.34
C VAL A 113 3.97 3.69 -15.06
N MET A 114 5.10 3.01 -14.94
CA MET A 114 5.96 3.06 -13.77
C MET A 114 6.39 4.50 -13.43
N GLN A 115 6.87 5.25 -14.43
CA GLN A 115 7.36 6.60 -14.21
C GLN A 115 6.28 7.55 -13.67
N PRO A 116 5.07 7.66 -14.27
CA PRO A 116 3.97 8.46 -13.70
C PRO A 116 3.61 8.08 -12.26
N VAL A 117 3.69 6.80 -11.89
CA VAL A 117 3.42 6.36 -10.51
C VAL A 117 4.54 6.79 -9.57
N CYS A 118 5.81 6.69 -9.98
CA CYS A 118 6.93 7.22 -9.18
C CYS A 118 6.80 8.73 -8.97
N ASP A 119 6.47 9.48 -10.03
CA ASP A 119 6.26 10.93 -9.96
C ASP A 119 5.10 11.30 -9.02
N PHE A 120 4.06 10.46 -8.95
CA PHE A 120 2.99 10.61 -7.97
C PHE A 120 3.54 10.48 -6.53
N TYR A 121 4.35 9.48 -6.22
CA TYR A 121 4.93 9.32 -4.88
C TYR A 121 5.88 10.47 -4.53
N GLU A 122 6.70 10.92 -5.46
CA GLU A 122 7.56 12.09 -5.26
C GLU A 122 6.75 13.34 -4.94
N LYS A 123 5.74 13.63 -5.77
CA LYS A 123 4.93 14.85 -5.65
C LYS A 123 4.03 14.83 -4.42
N VAL A 124 3.30 13.72 -4.21
CA VAL A 124 2.23 13.63 -3.21
C VAL A 124 2.79 13.37 -1.83
N PHE A 125 3.72 12.44 -1.71
CA PHE A 125 4.29 12.03 -0.42
C PHE A 125 5.62 12.69 -0.11
N GLY A 126 6.30 13.31 -1.09
CA GLY A 126 7.65 13.81 -0.95
C GLY A 126 8.70 12.70 -0.88
N TRP A 127 8.33 11.49 -1.31
CA TRP A 127 9.27 10.37 -1.29
C TRP A 127 10.35 10.51 -2.34
N HIS A 128 11.46 9.81 -2.14
CA HIS A 128 12.57 9.80 -3.07
C HIS A 128 12.78 8.43 -3.72
N ARG A 129 13.51 8.41 -4.82
CA ARG A 129 13.95 7.15 -5.47
C ARG A 129 15.10 6.57 -4.66
N PHE A 130 14.83 5.47 -3.99
CA PHE A 130 15.80 4.78 -3.17
C PHE A 130 16.78 3.94 -4.02
N TRP A 131 16.22 3.18 -4.97
CA TRP A 131 16.97 2.27 -5.82
C TRP A 131 16.21 1.98 -7.11
N SER A 132 16.94 1.69 -8.19
CA SER A 132 16.35 1.31 -9.47
C SER A 132 17.11 0.17 -10.13
N VAL A 133 16.38 -0.67 -10.86
CA VAL A 133 16.92 -1.75 -11.70
C VAL A 133 16.30 -1.66 -13.07
N ASP A 134 17.11 -1.86 -14.08
CA ASP A 134 16.64 -1.99 -15.45
C ASP A 134 16.58 -3.47 -15.91
N ASP A 135 16.08 -3.70 -17.11
CA ASP A 135 15.96 -5.03 -17.72
C ASP A 135 17.30 -5.69 -18.05
N LYS A 136 18.42 -4.97 -17.92
CA LYS A 136 19.77 -5.55 -18.05
C LYS A 136 20.19 -6.21 -16.76
N ASP A 137 19.72 -5.71 -15.61
CA ASP A 137 20.08 -6.21 -14.29
C ASP A 137 19.16 -7.36 -13.87
N VAL A 138 17.87 -7.27 -14.19
CA VAL A 138 16.86 -8.26 -13.81
C VAL A 138 16.18 -8.82 -15.05
N SER A 139 16.80 -9.80 -15.63
CA SER A 139 16.23 -10.50 -16.79
C SER A 139 16.56 -11.99 -16.78
N THR A 140 15.66 -12.75 -17.36
CA THR A 140 15.88 -14.15 -17.76
C THR A 140 15.74 -14.24 -19.28
N LYS A 141 16.08 -15.39 -19.86
CA LYS A 141 15.80 -15.67 -21.28
C LYS A 141 14.32 -15.42 -21.66
N TYR A 142 13.41 -15.53 -20.69
CA TYR A 142 11.97 -15.55 -20.95
C TYR A 142 11.26 -14.27 -20.54
N SER A 143 11.68 -13.64 -19.47
CA SER A 143 11.00 -12.46 -18.90
C SER A 143 12.00 -11.48 -18.32
N ALA A 144 11.62 -10.21 -18.35
CA ALA A 144 12.38 -9.12 -17.76
C ALA A 144 11.39 -8.10 -17.15
N LEU A 145 11.86 -7.31 -16.22
CA LEU A 145 11.12 -6.18 -15.65
C LEU A 145 12.07 -5.00 -15.39
N ARG A 146 11.48 -3.82 -15.25
CA ARG A 146 12.12 -2.61 -14.72
C ARG A 146 11.48 -2.28 -13.39
N SER A 147 12.26 -1.80 -12.44
CA SER A 147 11.77 -1.46 -11.10
C SER A 147 12.43 -0.19 -10.59
N ILE A 148 11.64 0.65 -9.94
CA ILE A 148 12.09 1.80 -9.16
C ILE A 148 11.50 1.64 -7.77
N VAL A 149 12.35 1.68 -6.73
CA VAL A 149 11.91 1.64 -5.35
C VAL A 149 11.73 3.07 -4.84
N MET A 150 10.51 3.42 -4.47
CA MET A 150 10.19 4.67 -3.80
C MET A 150 10.30 4.47 -2.29
N ALA A 151 10.90 5.42 -1.58
CA ALA A 151 11.06 5.36 -0.13
C ALA A 151 10.75 6.70 0.53
N ASN A 152 10.27 6.64 1.79
CA ASN A 152 10.12 7.81 2.63
C ASN A 152 11.48 8.26 3.20
N ASP A 153 11.51 9.43 3.87
CA ASP A 153 12.75 10.08 4.32
C ASP A 153 13.68 9.19 5.16
N ASN A 154 13.12 8.33 6.02
CA ASN A 154 13.90 7.43 6.88
C ASN A 154 14.08 6.03 6.27
N GLU A 155 13.62 5.80 5.03
CA GLU A 155 13.73 4.56 4.27
C GLU A 155 13.13 3.32 4.96
N GLN A 156 12.24 3.52 5.94
CA GLN A 156 11.52 2.42 6.58
C GLN A 156 10.32 1.94 5.75
N ILE A 157 9.73 2.84 4.97
CA ILE A 157 8.65 2.51 4.04
C ILE A 157 9.24 2.46 2.64
N LYS A 158 9.12 1.30 1.98
CA LYS A 158 9.61 1.08 0.63
C LYS A 158 8.49 0.51 -0.24
N MET A 159 8.32 1.11 -1.40
CA MET A 159 7.36 0.63 -2.40
C MET A 159 8.04 0.51 -3.76
N PRO A 160 8.48 -0.70 -4.14
CA PRO A 160 8.93 -0.97 -5.49
C PRO A 160 7.78 -0.83 -6.48
N ILE A 161 8.00 -0.07 -7.53
CA ILE A 161 7.08 0.10 -8.65
C ILE A 161 7.70 -0.58 -9.85
N ASN A 162 7.04 -1.62 -10.33
CA ASN A 162 7.53 -2.42 -11.45
C ASN A 162 6.73 -2.16 -12.71
N GLU A 163 7.39 -2.28 -13.85
CA GLU A 163 6.72 -2.43 -15.14
C GLU A 163 7.41 -3.53 -15.97
N PRO A 164 6.69 -4.14 -16.94
CA PRO A 164 7.28 -5.16 -17.78
C PRO A 164 8.39 -4.60 -18.66
N ALA A 165 9.38 -5.45 -18.98
CA ALA A 165 10.31 -5.23 -20.05
C ALA A 165 10.15 -6.31 -21.12
N LYS A 166 10.74 -6.10 -22.31
CA LYS A 166 10.61 -7.03 -23.43
C LYS A 166 11.16 -8.41 -23.08
N GLY A 167 10.35 -9.43 -23.20
CA GLY A 167 10.70 -10.83 -22.97
C GLY A 167 10.00 -11.78 -23.93
N LEU A 168 10.34 -13.07 -23.90
CA LEU A 168 9.68 -14.10 -24.71
C LEU A 168 8.31 -14.51 -24.14
N ARG A 169 8.07 -14.26 -22.87
CA ARG A 169 6.80 -14.53 -22.18
C ARG A 169 6.21 -13.21 -21.67
N LYS A 170 4.90 -13.16 -21.58
CA LYS A 170 4.19 -12.05 -20.95
C LYS A 170 4.65 -11.94 -19.49
N SER A 171 5.00 -10.75 -19.07
CA SER A 171 5.24 -10.40 -17.66
C SER A 171 3.92 -10.42 -16.86
N GLN A 172 4.04 -10.47 -15.55
CA GLN A 172 2.90 -10.38 -14.63
C GLN A 172 2.03 -9.15 -14.87
#